data_4895e9184b20470c8d229e49098d4b8c
#
_entry.id   4895e9184b20470c8d229e49098d4b8c
#
_cell.length_a   1.000
_cell.length_b   1.000
_cell.length_c   1.000
_cell.angle_alpha   90.00
_cell.angle_beta   90.00
_cell.angle_gamma   90.00
#
_symmetry.space_group_name_H-M   'P 1'
#
loop_
_entity.id
_entity.type
_entity.pdbx_description
1 polymer ?
#
loop_
_entity_poly.entity_id
_entity_poly.type
_entity_poly.pdbx_seq_one_letter_code
_entity_poly.pdbx_strand_id
1 'polypeptide(L)'
;MDKDTFERVLVPIASEADAESTCKALQEYLPENGAVVHIVHVIEKAGGAPDKAGVSQREERAERIFEHSQSVLGETTTSLETEILYGTSIAETVLDHARSIDASAIVFTPRGASRWVKLLTGSVAEKILVGTDRPVIVLPQED
;
A
#
# COMPACT_ATOMS: atom_id res chain seq x y z
N MET A 1 -0.35 22.49 6.88
CA MET A 1 0.39 21.94 5.76
C MET A 1 -0.28 22.33 4.46
N ASP A 2 0.43 23.06 3.65
CA ASP A 2 -0.18 23.63 2.46
C ASP A 2 -0.35 22.64 1.35
N LYS A 3 0.56 21.67 1.31
CA LYS A 3 0.45 20.65 0.31
C LYS A 3 -0.66 19.72 0.68
N ASP A 4 -1.36 19.30 -0.31
CA ASP A 4 -2.38 18.31 -0.13
C ASP A 4 -1.70 16.99 0.22
N THR A 5 -1.85 16.57 1.45
CA THR A 5 -1.23 15.33 1.93
C THR A 5 -1.71 14.12 1.14
N PHE A 6 -2.91 14.20 0.61
CA PHE A 6 -3.48 13.10 -0.16
C PHE A 6 -3.37 13.28 -1.67
N GLU A 7 -2.54 14.20 -2.12
CA GLU A 7 -2.41 14.47 -3.55
C GLU A 7 -1.88 13.26 -4.32
N ARG A 8 -0.87 12.59 -3.77
CA ARG A 8 -0.30 11.39 -4.40
C ARG A 8 0.10 10.44 -3.30
N VAL A 9 -0.77 9.49 -3.01
CA VAL A 9 -0.54 8.58 -1.90
C VAL A 9 -0.08 7.21 -2.38
N LEU A 10 0.84 6.63 -1.62
CA LEU A 10 1.31 5.26 -1.86
C LEU A 10 0.65 4.37 -0.81
N VAL A 11 -0.04 3.34 -1.28
CA VAL A 11 -0.83 2.47 -0.41
C VAL A 11 -0.38 1.04 -0.60
N PRO A 12 0.53 0.56 0.25
CA PRO A 12 0.93 -0.85 0.18
C PRO A 12 -0.16 -1.72 0.79
N ILE A 13 -0.50 -2.80 0.11
CA ILE A 13 -1.58 -3.68 0.53
C ILE A 13 -1.09 -5.12 0.54
N ALA A 14 -1.38 -5.84 1.62
CA ALA A 14 -0.86 -7.18 1.83
C ALA A 14 -1.83 -8.29 1.41
N SER A 15 -3.13 -8.01 1.40
CA SER A 15 -4.13 -9.04 1.12
C SER A 15 -5.39 -8.40 0.57
N GLU A 16 -6.31 -9.25 0.08
CA GLU A 16 -7.59 -8.76 -0.41
C GLU A 16 -8.42 -8.12 0.71
N ALA A 17 -8.35 -8.69 1.91
CA ALA A 17 -9.06 -8.10 3.05
C ALA A 17 -8.50 -6.72 3.38
N ASP A 18 -7.19 -6.56 3.30
CA ASP A 18 -6.57 -5.25 3.50
C ASP A 18 -6.98 -4.28 2.39
N ALA A 19 -7.10 -4.77 1.16
CA ALA A 19 -7.52 -3.93 0.05
C ALA A 19 -8.90 -3.34 0.34
N GLU A 20 -9.83 -4.17 0.76
CA GLU A 20 -11.17 -3.68 1.04
C GLU A 20 -11.17 -2.67 2.19
N SER A 21 -10.54 -3.04 3.28
CA SER A 21 -10.53 -2.21 4.48
C SER A 21 -9.85 -0.87 4.26
N THR A 22 -8.67 -0.92 3.65
CA THR A 22 -7.89 0.29 3.44
C THR A 22 -8.54 1.19 2.41
N CYS A 23 -9.07 0.62 1.34
CA CYS A 23 -9.70 1.43 0.31
C CYS A 23 -10.99 2.08 0.81
N LYS A 24 -11.76 1.36 1.63
CA LYS A 24 -12.95 1.96 2.25
C LYS A 24 -12.57 3.12 3.16
N ALA A 25 -11.53 2.94 3.97
CA ALA A 25 -11.07 4.02 4.84
C ALA A 25 -10.59 5.21 4.01
N LEU A 26 -9.87 4.95 2.93
CA LEU A 26 -9.39 6.02 2.06
C LEU A 26 -10.50 6.85 1.47
N GLN A 27 -11.64 6.25 1.14
CA GLN A 27 -12.76 7.00 0.58
C GLN A 27 -13.19 8.15 1.46
N GLU A 28 -13.02 8.01 2.78
CA GLU A 28 -13.41 9.03 3.73
C GLU A 28 -12.46 10.22 3.73
N TYR A 29 -11.24 10.04 3.27
CA TYR A 29 -10.19 11.04 3.44
C TYR A 29 -9.66 11.61 2.14
N LEU A 30 -9.92 10.97 1.01
CA LEU A 30 -9.42 11.48 -0.26
C LEU A 30 -10.19 12.73 -0.68
N PRO A 31 -9.49 13.71 -1.26
CA PRO A 31 -10.18 14.87 -1.82
C PRO A 31 -11.02 14.45 -3.01
N GLU A 32 -12.06 15.21 -3.28
CA GLU A 32 -12.96 14.90 -4.40
C GLU A 32 -12.25 14.93 -5.74
N ASN A 33 -11.24 15.78 -5.87
CA ASN A 33 -10.53 15.95 -7.12
C ASN A 33 -9.04 15.95 -6.88
N GLY A 34 -8.30 15.45 -7.86
CA GLY A 34 -6.87 15.61 -7.90
C GLY A 34 -6.05 14.58 -7.16
N ALA A 35 -6.69 13.59 -6.57
CA ALA A 35 -5.94 12.55 -5.85
C ALA A 35 -5.42 11.50 -6.83
N VAL A 36 -4.16 11.13 -6.67
CA VAL A 36 -3.57 10.01 -7.36
C VAL A 36 -3.26 8.96 -6.31
N VAL A 37 -3.78 7.76 -6.49
CA VAL A 37 -3.59 6.66 -5.53
C VAL A 37 -2.77 5.57 -6.20
N HIS A 38 -1.62 5.25 -5.61
CA HIS A 38 -0.78 4.15 -6.08
C HIS A 38 -0.95 2.98 -5.12
N ILE A 39 -1.60 1.93 -5.59
CA ILE A 39 -1.73 0.69 -4.82
C ILE A 39 -0.59 -0.22 -5.22
N VAL A 40 0.19 -0.66 -4.25
CA VAL A 40 1.29 -1.58 -4.54
C VAL A 40 1.19 -2.82 -3.66
N HIS A 41 1.69 -3.90 -4.19
CA HIS A 41 1.84 -5.15 -3.44
C HIS A 41 3.27 -5.61 -3.61
N VAL A 42 3.94 -5.86 -2.51
CA VAL A 42 5.35 -6.27 -2.55
C VAL A 42 5.43 -7.78 -2.48
N ILE A 43 6.08 -8.37 -3.47
CA ILE A 43 6.42 -9.78 -3.45
C ILE A 43 7.83 -9.88 -2.91
N GLU A 44 7.96 -10.42 -1.71
CA GLU A 44 9.24 -10.50 -1.04
C GLU A 44 10.04 -11.66 -1.60
N LYS A 45 11.29 -11.39 -1.95
CA LYS A 45 12.22 -12.40 -2.43
C LYS A 45 13.06 -12.86 -1.25
N ALA A 46 12.91 -14.10 -0.86
CA ALA A 46 13.82 -14.68 0.11
C ALA A 46 15.15 -14.92 -0.61
N GLY A 47 16.23 -14.86 0.09
CA GLY A 47 17.59 -14.83 -0.42
C GLY A 47 18.04 -15.78 -1.52
N GLY A 48 17.18 -16.51 -2.17
CA GLY A 48 17.53 -17.36 -3.29
C GLY A 48 16.61 -17.10 -4.46
N ALA A 49 16.83 -17.81 -5.57
CA ALA A 49 15.94 -17.69 -6.71
C ALA A 49 14.55 -18.20 -6.30
N PRO A 50 13.50 -17.38 -6.47
CA PRO A 50 12.17 -17.83 -6.09
C PRO A 50 11.70 -18.97 -7.00
N ASP A 51 10.89 -19.84 -6.44
CA ASP A 51 10.22 -20.86 -7.21
C ASP A 51 9.27 -20.17 -8.19
N LYS A 52 9.40 -20.49 -9.47
CA LYS A 52 8.57 -19.84 -10.49
C LYS A 52 7.08 -20.04 -10.23
N ALA A 53 6.69 -21.23 -9.76
CA ALA A 53 5.28 -21.48 -9.47
C ALA A 53 4.81 -20.59 -8.32
N GLY A 54 5.64 -20.41 -7.30
CA GLY A 54 5.30 -19.56 -6.19
C GLY A 54 5.16 -18.09 -6.60
N VAL A 55 6.04 -17.65 -7.49
CA VAL A 55 5.97 -16.27 -7.99
C VAL A 55 4.69 -16.06 -8.79
N SER A 56 4.35 -17.00 -9.68
CA SER A 56 3.12 -16.89 -10.46
C SER A 56 1.88 -16.77 -9.56
N GLN A 57 1.82 -17.58 -8.51
CA GLN A 57 0.69 -17.53 -7.60
C GLN A 57 0.62 -16.21 -6.87
N ARG A 58 1.75 -15.67 -6.48
CA ARG A 58 1.80 -14.37 -5.79
C ARG A 58 1.38 -13.25 -6.71
N GLU A 59 1.78 -13.34 -7.98
CA GLU A 59 1.38 -12.32 -8.95
C GLU A 59 -0.12 -12.38 -9.22
N GLU A 60 -0.69 -13.57 -9.27
CA GLU A 60 -2.13 -13.72 -9.43
C GLU A 60 -2.87 -13.13 -8.23
N ARG A 61 -2.33 -13.34 -7.04
CA ARG A 61 -2.91 -12.75 -5.83
C ARG A 61 -2.85 -11.23 -5.89
N ALA A 62 -1.73 -10.69 -6.35
CA ALA A 62 -1.58 -9.25 -6.49
C ALA A 62 -2.64 -8.68 -7.45
N GLU A 63 -2.90 -9.38 -8.55
CA GLU A 63 -3.91 -8.92 -9.49
C GLU A 63 -5.30 -8.91 -8.86
N ARG A 64 -5.61 -9.89 -8.02
CA ARG A 64 -6.89 -9.89 -7.33
C ARG A 64 -7.00 -8.74 -6.33
N ILE A 65 -5.88 -8.43 -5.67
CA ILE A 65 -5.82 -7.29 -4.76
C ILE A 65 -6.12 -6.00 -5.53
N PHE A 66 -5.50 -5.86 -6.71
CA PHE A 66 -5.70 -4.66 -7.51
C PHE A 66 -7.13 -4.55 -8.03
N GLU A 67 -7.71 -5.66 -8.48
CA GLU A 67 -9.10 -5.65 -8.93
C GLU A 67 -10.03 -5.24 -7.81
N HIS A 68 -9.79 -5.75 -6.62
CA HIS A 68 -10.61 -5.41 -5.47
C HIS A 68 -10.47 -3.93 -5.11
N SER A 69 -9.25 -3.44 -5.14
CA SER A 69 -8.99 -2.03 -4.87
C SER A 69 -9.70 -1.14 -5.88
N GLN A 70 -9.66 -1.52 -7.15
CA GLN A 70 -10.35 -0.76 -8.18
C GLN A 70 -11.87 -0.78 -8.00
N SER A 71 -12.41 -1.90 -7.55
CA SER A 71 -13.86 -1.97 -7.36
C SER A 71 -14.31 -1.04 -6.23
N VAL A 72 -13.46 -0.78 -5.26
CA VAL A 72 -13.81 0.11 -4.16
C VAL A 72 -13.51 1.57 -4.50
N LEU A 73 -12.35 1.85 -5.07
CA LEU A 73 -11.88 3.22 -5.28
C LEU A 73 -12.08 3.79 -6.68
N GLY A 74 -12.40 2.94 -7.65
CA GLY A 74 -12.36 3.34 -9.05
C GLY A 74 -13.18 4.56 -9.40
N GLU A 75 -14.27 4.82 -8.68
CA GLU A 75 -15.15 5.94 -8.98
C GLU A 75 -14.89 7.15 -8.09
N THR A 76 -14.02 7.00 -7.09
CA THR A 76 -13.83 8.07 -6.11
C THR A 76 -12.47 8.73 -6.22
N THR A 77 -11.58 8.21 -7.06
CA THR A 77 -10.27 8.82 -7.23
C THR A 77 -10.09 9.30 -8.65
N THR A 78 -9.30 10.35 -8.81
CA THR A 78 -8.99 10.90 -10.12
C THR A 78 -8.14 9.93 -10.92
N SER A 79 -7.21 9.25 -10.23
CA SER A 79 -6.31 8.32 -10.89
C SER A 79 -5.92 7.22 -9.91
N LEU A 80 -6.12 5.99 -10.34
CA LEU A 80 -5.73 4.82 -9.55
C LEU A 80 -4.72 4.03 -10.35
N GLU A 81 -3.53 3.86 -9.80
CA GLU A 81 -2.47 3.11 -10.44
C GLU A 81 -2.09 1.93 -9.55
N THR A 82 -1.72 0.83 -10.16
CA THR A 82 -1.36 -0.38 -9.44
C THR A 82 -0.03 -0.89 -9.94
N GLU A 83 0.76 -1.47 -9.04
CA GLU A 83 2.05 -2.02 -9.43
C GLU A 83 2.49 -3.11 -8.47
N ILE A 84 3.05 -4.18 -9.02
CA ILE A 84 3.69 -5.22 -8.23
C ILE A 84 5.14 -4.83 -8.04
N LEU A 85 5.60 -4.83 -6.80
CA LEU A 85 6.99 -4.54 -6.48
C LEU A 85 7.68 -5.79 -5.99
N TYR A 86 8.98 -5.89 -6.23
CA TYR A 86 9.77 -7.05 -5.83
C TYR A 86 10.96 -6.55 -5.02
N GLY A 87 11.28 -7.22 -3.94
CA GLY A 87 12.44 -6.85 -3.14
C GLY A 87 12.69 -7.82 -2.02
N THR A 88 13.84 -7.69 -1.39
CA THR A 88 14.22 -8.54 -0.25
C THR A 88 13.73 -7.98 1.08
N SER A 89 13.36 -6.71 1.11
CA SER A 89 12.81 -6.06 2.30
C SER A 89 11.56 -5.33 1.90
N ILE A 90 10.44 -5.67 2.52
CA ILE A 90 9.17 -5.01 2.22
C ILE A 90 9.28 -3.52 2.54
N ALA A 91 9.83 -3.19 3.70
CA ALA A 91 9.93 -1.79 4.13
C ALA A 91 10.78 -0.97 3.17
N GLU A 92 11.95 -1.47 2.81
CA GLU A 92 12.83 -0.73 1.91
C GLU A 92 12.24 -0.59 0.53
N THR A 93 11.56 -1.63 0.06
CA THR A 93 10.91 -1.60 -1.25
C THR A 93 9.83 -0.52 -1.29
N VAL A 94 9.03 -0.45 -0.23
CA VAL A 94 7.98 0.58 -0.14
C VAL A 94 8.59 1.97 -0.08
N LEU A 95 9.62 2.16 0.74
CA LEU A 95 10.25 3.46 0.89
C LEU A 95 10.91 3.92 -0.42
N ASP A 96 11.58 3.01 -1.11
CA ASP A 96 12.23 3.35 -2.37
C ASP A 96 11.16 3.73 -3.42
N HIS A 97 10.07 3.00 -3.45
CA HIS A 97 9.01 3.32 -4.41
C HIS A 97 8.38 4.67 -4.09
N ALA A 98 8.18 4.96 -2.80
CA ALA A 98 7.63 6.24 -2.39
C ALA A 98 8.50 7.39 -2.89
N ARG A 99 9.81 7.22 -2.84
CA ARG A 99 10.73 8.23 -3.35
C ARG A 99 10.65 8.35 -4.86
N SER A 100 10.56 7.21 -5.54
CA SER A 100 10.56 7.21 -7.01
C SER A 100 9.34 7.90 -7.59
N ILE A 101 8.18 7.80 -6.93
CA ILE A 101 6.97 8.45 -7.41
C ILE A 101 6.74 9.80 -6.74
N ASP A 102 7.62 10.19 -5.85
CA ASP A 102 7.48 11.42 -5.06
C ASP A 102 6.11 11.45 -4.36
N ALA A 103 5.83 10.40 -3.62
CA ALA A 103 4.56 10.29 -2.91
C ALA A 103 4.42 11.39 -1.87
N SER A 104 3.21 11.92 -1.74
CA SER A 104 2.94 12.92 -0.71
C SER A 104 2.79 12.27 0.66
N ALA A 105 2.43 10.98 0.69
CA ALA A 105 2.31 10.24 1.94
C ALA A 105 2.26 8.75 1.64
N ILE A 106 2.64 7.97 2.66
CA ILE A 106 2.44 6.51 2.63
C ILE A 106 1.26 6.26 3.57
N VAL A 107 0.26 5.52 3.11
CA VAL A 107 -0.99 5.34 3.84
C VAL A 107 -1.31 3.87 4.02
N PHE A 108 -1.67 3.48 5.23
CA PHE A 108 -2.18 2.13 5.48
C PHE A 108 -3.12 2.13 6.70
N THR A 109 -3.79 1.00 6.92
CA THR A 109 -4.69 0.85 8.07
C THR A 109 -4.22 -0.31 8.94
N PRO A 110 -4.40 -0.21 10.26
CA PRO A 110 -4.03 -1.29 11.19
C PRO A 110 -5.17 -2.30 11.28
N ARG A 111 -5.29 -3.10 10.29
CA ARG A 111 -6.40 -4.05 10.25
C ARG A 111 -6.14 -5.23 11.16
N GLY A 112 -7.13 -5.58 11.98
CA GLY A 112 -7.06 -6.54 13.06
C GLY A 112 -6.31 -7.83 12.78
N ALA A 113 -6.89 -8.77 12.08
CA ALA A 113 -6.24 -10.06 11.88
C ALA A 113 -5.20 -10.02 10.79
N SER A 114 -5.06 -8.89 10.13
CA SER A 114 -4.16 -8.78 9.01
C SER A 114 -2.72 -8.66 9.47
N ARG A 115 -1.83 -8.84 8.51
CA ARG A 115 -0.41 -8.63 8.78
C ARG A 115 -0.08 -7.19 9.11
N TRP A 116 -0.98 -6.27 8.79
CA TRP A 116 -0.75 -4.86 9.04
C TRP A 116 -0.71 -4.53 10.52
N VAL A 117 -1.45 -5.28 11.34
CA VAL A 117 -1.32 -5.11 12.77
C VAL A 117 0.10 -5.45 13.20
N LYS A 118 0.64 -6.54 12.64
CA LYS A 118 2.02 -6.91 12.93
C LYS A 118 3.00 -5.89 12.38
N LEU A 119 2.66 -5.26 11.26
CA LEU A 119 3.53 -4.22 10.71
C LEU A 119 3.63 -3.03 11.64
N LEU A 120 2.55 -2.66 12.31
CA LEU A 120 2.58 -1.54 13.24
C LEU A 120 3.37 -1.85 14.52
N THR A 121 3.48 -3.12 14.85
CA THR A 121 4.22 -3.53 16.04
C THR A 121 5.47 -4.32 15.72
N GLY A 122 5.68 -4.61 14.45
CA GLY A 122 6.80 -5.44 14.00
C GLY A 122 7.86 -4.66 13.29
N SER A 123 8.84 -5.40 12.79
CA SER A 123 10.03 -4.79 12.20
C SER A 123 9.75 -4.04 10.91
N VAL A 124 8.75 -4.46 10.13
CA VAL A 124 8.47 -3.77 8.87
C VAL A 124 7.92 -2.38 9.13
N ALA A 125 6.93 -2.28 10.03
CA ALA A 125 6.36 -0.97 10.36
C ALA A 125 7.40 -0.05 10.97
N GLU A 126 8.20 -0.59 11.86
CA GLU A 126 9.25 0.19 12.51
C GLU A 126 10.24 0.72 11.47
N LYS A 127 10.64 -0.11 10.53
CA LYS A 127 11.57 0.33 9.50
C LYS A 127 10.98 1.41 8.61
N ILE A 128 9.69 1.29 8.28
CA ILE A 128 9.03 2.32 7.49
C ILE A 128 8.99 3.63 8.26
N LEU A 129 8.58 3.56 9.53
CA LEU A 129 8.41 4.77 10.34
C LEU A 129 9.74 5.46 10.61
N VAL A 130 10.80 4.68 10.80
CA VAL A 130 12.12 5.25 11.07
C VAL A 130 12.79 5.75 9.80
N GLY A 131 12.60 5.02 8.69
CA GLY A 131 13.31 5.34 7.46
C GLY A 131 12.61 6.30 6.51
N THR A 132 11.39 6.68 6.82
CA THR A 132 10.62 7.50 5.87
C THR A 132 11.12 8.94 5.83
N ASP A 133 11.11 9.49 4.61
CA ASP A 133 11.39 10.91 4.41
C ASP A 133 10.13 11.69 4.01
N ARG A 134 8.96 11.06 4.22
CA ARG A 134 7.67 11.71 3.94
C ARG A 134 6.63 11.24 4.93
N PRO A 135 5.50 11.91 5.04
CA PRO A 135 4.48 11.52 6.02
C PRO A 135 4.01 10.08 5.86
N VAL A 136 3.77 9.43 6.98
CA VAL A 136 3.14 8.12 7.03
C VAL A 136 1.83 8.30 7.77
N ILE A 137 0.75 7.92 7.14
CA ILE A 137 -0.59 8.10 7.69
C ILE A 137 -1.20 6.75 7.98
N VAL A 138 -1.66 6.57 9.19
CA VAL A 138 -2.38 5.37 9.59
C VAL A 138 -3.85 5.77 9.72
N LEU A 139 -4.69 5.22 8.85
CA LEU A 139 -6.10 5.53 8.87
C LEU A 139 -6.83 4.65 9.88
N PRO A 140 -7.87 5.18 10.51
CA PRO A 140 -8.64 4.36 11.43
C PRO A 140 -9.37 3.25 10.70
N GLN A 141 -9.56 2.14 11.40
CA GLN A 141 -10.26 0.99 10.85
C GLN A 141 -11.75 1.32 10.75
N GLU A 142 -12.34 0.99 9.62
CA GLU A 142 -13.77 1.14 9.42
C GLU A 142 -14.48 -0.10 9.94
N ASP A 143 -15.56 0.09 10.61
CA ASP A 143 -16.38 -1.02 11.12
C ASP A 143 -17.40 -1.49 10.10
#